data_9ea908c3e126c5d15ead38b89d023aaa
#
_entry.id   9ea908c3e126c5d15ead38b89d023aaa
#
_cell.length_a   1.000
_cell.length_b   1.000
_cell.length_c   1.000
_cell.angle_alpha   90.00
_cell.angle_beta   90.00
_cell.angle_gamma   90.00
#
_symmetry.space_group_name_H-M   'P 1'
#
loop_
_entity.id
_entity.type
_entity.pdbx_description
1 polymer ?
#
loop_
_entity_poly.entity_id
_entity_poly.type
_entity_poly.pdbx_seq_one_letter_code
_entity_poly.pdbx_strand_id
1 'polypeptide(L)'
;MGKYASGKYALAISDRSGMAFPYDEMVREWNGSLVHISEFEAKQPQLQPKPVGSDPQALFNPRPQPASKASLILLDDNPFTSVIYAGTTYVNVFSEDHQRAAGSVVRFRGPPVVTSAGPGGVFPIPANRTNLQAFATIPTFDNVSDLNNANGFTIALGQIDSAGNVTGATTTDSLTNPINYFYITSTSNATTGGISGGGANCSAGPVTLEVVNG
;
A
#
# COMPACT_ATOMS: atom_id res chain seq x y z
N MET A 1 -11.62 -6.64 79.60
CA MET A 1 -12.07 -6.09 78.32
C MET A 1 -10.97 -5.26 77.76
N GLY A 2 -10.38 -5.61 76.70
CA GLY A 2 -9.38 -4.78 75.98
C GLY A 2 -10.04 -3.50 75.48
N LYS A 3 -9.56 -2.36 75.86
CA LYS A 3 -10.00 -1.09 75.29
C LYS A 3 -9.40 -0.98 73.87
N TYR A 4 -10.22 -1.13 72.88
CA TYR A 4 -9.83 -0.84 71.52
C TYR A 4 -9.82 0.71 71.36
N ALA A 5 -8.68 1.26 70.97
CA ALA A 5 -8.60 2.65 70.63
C ALA A 5 -9.45 2.90 69.36
N SER A 6 -10.21 3.96 69.31
CA SER A 6 -11.05 4.35 68.18
C SER A 6 -10.90 5.84 67.86
N GLY A 7 -11.18 6.21 66.62
CA GLY A 7 -11.00 7.59 66.14
C GLY A 7 -9.54 8.06 66.19
N LYS A 8 -9.28 9.26 66.70
CA LYS A 8 -7.94 9.83 66.77
C LYS A 8 -6.95 9.07 67.66
N TYR A 9 -7.43 8.16 68.50
CA TYR A 9 -6.60 7.30 69.34
C TYR A 9 -6.41 5.90 68.79
N ALA A 10 -6.86 5.65 67.55
CA ALA A 10 -6.65 4.37 66.90
C ALA A 10 -5.14 4.19 66.64
N LEU A 11 -4.70 2.96 66.79
CA LEU A 11 -3.33 2.56 66.46
C LEU A 11 -3.34 1.69 65.24
N ALA A 12 -2.32 1.83 64.40
CA ALA A 12 -2.05 0.91 63.28
C ALA A 12 -0.62 0.38 63.37
N ILE A 13 -0.42 -0.79 62.81
CA ILE A 13 0.90 -1.41 62.75
C ILE A 13 1.59 -1.01 61.48
N SER A 14 2.81 -0.51 61.56
CA SER A 14 3.65 -0.21 60.39
C SER A 14 4.07 -1.52 59.69
N ASP A 15 3.87 -1.58 58.40
CA ASP A 15 4.30 -2.71 57.59
C ASP A 15 5.84 -2.87 57.52
N ARG A 16 6.59 -1.81 57.88
CA ARG A 16 8.04 -1.80 57.84
C ARG A 16 8.68 -2.31 59.14
N SER A 17 8.29 -1.70 60.26
CA SER A 17 8.86 -2.05 61.55
C SER A 17 8.05 -3.02 62.37
N GLY A 18 6.77 -3.22 62.05
CA GLY A 18 5.84 -4.03 62.86
C GLY A 18 5.44 -3.35 64.18
N MET A 19 5.81 -2.09 64.38
CA MET A 19 5.45 -1.35 65.60
C MET A 19 4.11 -0.65 65.41
N ALA A 20 3.44 -0.48 66.54
CA ALA A 20 2.15 0.24 66.59
C ALA A 20 2.35 1.73 66.74
N PHE A 21 1.79 2.49 65.84
CA PHE A 21 1.83 3.95 65.80
C PHE A 21 0.40 4.56 65.77
N PRO A 22 0.20 5.82 66.10
CA PRO A 22 -1.07 6.50 65.89
C PRO A 22 -1.48 6.43 64.42
N TYR A 23 -2.76 6.09 64.20
CA TYR A 23 -3.25 5.90 62.80
C TYR A 23 -3.21 7.19 61.95
N ASP A 24 -3.34 8.35 62.59
CA ASP A 24 -3.32 9.65 61.95
C ASP A 24 -1.91 10.03 61.45
N GLU A 25 -0.85 9.41 61.97
CA GLU A 25 0.54 9.58 61.53
C GLU A 25 0.99 8.55 60.49
N MET A 26 0.07 7.65 60.07
CA MET A 26 0.39 6.63 59.08
C MET A 26 0.22 7.16 57.66
N VAL A 27 1.20 6.85 56.82
CA VAL A 27 1.25 7.26 55.41
C VAL A 27 1.39 6.03 54.53
N ARG A 28 0.74 6.05 53.36
CA ARG A 28 0.89 4.98 52.38
C ARG A 28 2.06 5.28 51.44
N GLU A 29 3.00 4.36 51.35
CA GLU A 29 4.13 4.43 50.41
C GLU A 29 3.73 4.12 48.97
N TRP A 30 4.61 4.37 48.03
CA TRP A 30 4.47 4.13 46.61
C TRP A 30 4.25 2.63 46.23
N ASN A 31 4.76 1.73 47.11
CA ASN A 31 4.58 0.27 46.96
C ASN A 31 3.26 -0.22 47.56
N GLY A 32 2.49 0.67 48.20
CA GLY A 32 1.21 0.35 48.85
C GLY A 32 1.31 0.01 50.31
N SER A 33 2.52 -0.09 50.91
CA SER A 33 2.72 -0.33 52.32
C SER A 33 2.23 0.83 53.17
N LEU A 34 1.65 0.54 54.32
CA LEU A 34 1.21 1.53 55.31
C LEU A 34 2.29 1.66 56.38
N VAL A 35 2.95 2.79 56.43
CA VAL A 35 4.11 3.05 57.32
C VAL A 35 3.93 4.32 58.12
N HIS A 36 4.60 4.46 59.28
CA HIS A 36 4.65 5.69 60.01
C HIS A 36 5.45 6.76 59.26
N ILE A 37 5.10 8.02 59.40
CA ILE A 37 5.75 9.15 58.71
C ILE A 37 7.27 9.22 58.90
N SER A 38 7.78 8.76 60.06
CA SER A 38 9.20 8.71 60.34
C SER A 38 9.93 7.60 59.54
N GLU A 39 9.19 6.62 59.06
CA GLU A 39 9.68 5.49 58.27
C GLU A 39 9.40 5.65 56.79
N PHE A 40 8.72 6.71 56.42
CA PHE A 40 8.32 6.98 55.03
C PHE A 40 9.52 7.14 54.12
N GLU A 41 9.50 6.42 53.02
CA GLU A 41 10.52 6.48 51.98
C GLU A 41 9.88 6.86 50.63
N ALA A 42 10.36 7.97 50.09
CA ALA A 42 9.88 8.43 48.80
C ALA A 42 10.33 7.44 47.67
N LYS A 43 9.50 7.33 46.66
CA LYS A 43 9.83 6.52 45.47
C LYS A 43 11.11 7.04 44.83
N GLN A 44 12.06 6.13 44.59
CA GLN A 44 13.31 6.46 43.91
C GLN A 44 13.00 7.00 42.50
N PRO A 45 13.57 8.12 42.09
CA PRO A 45 13.32 8.72 40.76
C PRO A 45 13.65 7.79 39.59
N GLN A 46 14.58 6.86 39.83
CA GLN A 46 14.94 5.87 38.81
C GLN A 46 13.83 4.85 38.50
N LEU A 47 12.90 4.65 39.43
CA LEU A 47 11.74 3.78 39.24
C LEU A 47 10.58 4.46 38.52
N GLN A 48 10.69 5.77 38.30
CA GLN A 48 9.75 6.45 37.43
C GLN A 48 10.24 6.36 35.99
N PRO A 49 9.43 5.87 35.06
CA PRO A 49 9.80 5.92 33.66
C PRO A 49 10.06 7.39 33.30
N LYS A 50 11.22 7.67 32.72
CA LYS A 50 11.51 9.01 32.19
C LYS A 50 10.36 9.38 31.24
N PRO A 51 9.81 10.58 31.36
CA PRO A 51 8.87 11.05 30.35
C PRO A 51 9.62 11.04 29.02
N VAL A 52 9.26 10.10 28.18
CA VAL A 52 9.74 10.07 26.78
C VAL A 52 9.08 11.28 26.14
N GLY A 53 9.88 12.25 25.72
CA GLY A 53 9.36 13.35 24.91
C GLY A 53 8.60 12.74 23.73
N SER A 54 7.44 13.27 23.41
CA SER A 54 6.68 12.78 22.26
C SER A 54 7.60 12.78 21.04
N ASP A 55 7.88 11.60 20.50
CA ASP A 55 8.55 11.50 19.21
C ASP A 55 7.63 12.14 18.17
N PRO A 56 8.03 13.25 17.52
CA PRO A 56 7.20 13.90 16.53
C PRO A 56 6.95 13.01 15.31
N GLN A 57 7.68 11.92 15.18
CA GLN A 57 7.47 10.90 14.14
C GLN A 57 6.59 9.74 14.61
N ALA A 58 6.36 9.60 15.91
CA ALA A 58 5.50 8.57 16.47
C ALA A 58 4.05 9.05 16.54
N LEU A 59 3.19 8.41 15.80
CA LEU A 59 1.75 8.68 15.86
C LEU A 59 1.13 7.87 17.01
N PHE A 60 0.41 8.57 17.90
CA PHE A 60 -0.24 7.93 19.05
C PHE A 60 -1.29 6.87 18.65
N ASN A 61 -2.04 7.11 17.61
CA ASN A 61 -2.99 6.16 17.01
C ASN A 61 -2.85 6.22 15.49
N PRO A 62 -1.82 5.59 14.93
CA PRO A 62 -1.65 5.62 13.49
C PRO A 62 -2.84 4.90 12.84
N ARG A 63 -3.54 5.63 12.00
CA ARG A 63 -4.50 5.07 11.04
C ARG A 63 -3.94 5.33 9.65
N PRO A 64 -2.94 4.54 9.24
CA PRO A 64 -2.38 4.70 7.91
C PRO A 64 -3.51 4.51 6.91
N GLN A 65 -3.58 5.42 5.98
CA GLN A 65 -4.41 5.21 4.81
C GLN A 65 -3.95 3.89 4.17
N PRO A 66 -4.85 2.96 3.86
CA PRO A 66 -4.45 1.74 3.18
C PRO A 66 -3.66 2.16 1.94
N ALA A 67 -2.49 1.56 1.78
CA ALA A 67 -1.65 1.84 0.62
C ALA A 67 -2.52 1.70 -0.63
N SER A 68 -2.81 2.82 -1.28
CA SER A 68 -3.49 2.78 -2.56
C SER A 68 -2.53 2.08 -3.51
N LYS A 69 -2.96 0.95 -4.06
CA LYS A 69 -2.20 0.31 -5.15
C LYS A 69 -1.97 1.36 -6.21
N ALA A 70 -0.76 1.41 -6.74
CA ALA A 70 -0.46 2.33 -7.83
C ALA A 70 -1.54 2.16 -8.90
N SER A 71 -2.29 3.20 -9.17
CA SER A 71 -3.38 3.16 -10.13
C SER A 71 -2.89 2.94 -11.55
N LEU A 72 -1.62 3.27 -11.80
CA LEU A 72 -0.95 3.15 -13.08
C LEU A 72 0.41 2.46 -12.86
N ILE A 73 0.65 1.37 -13.58
CA ILE A 73 1.91 0.63 -13.56
C ILE A 73 2.60 0.85 -14.89
N LEU A 74 3.87 1.24 -14.87
CA LEU A 74 4.72 1.26 -16.04
C LEU A 74 5.06 -0.17 -16.41
N LEU A 75 4.91 -0.51 -17.67
CA LEU A 75 5.24 -1.83 -18.20
C LEU A 75 6.71 -1.83 -18.67
N ASP A 76 7.27 -3.03 -18.79
CA ASP A 76 8.59 -3.23 -19.35
C ASP A 76 8.65 -2.88 -20.85
N ASP A 77 9.86 -2.94 -21.43
CA ASP A 77 10.03 -2.72 -22.87
C ASP A 77 9.37 -3.84 -23.67
N ASN A 78 8.59 -3.46 -24.68
CA ASN A 78 7.85 -4.37 -25.55
C ASN A 78 6.95 -5.39 -24.80
N PRO A 79 6.07 -4.93 -23.92
CA PRO A 79 5.34 -5.81 -23.01
C PRO A 79 4.23 -6.63 -23.66
N PHE A 80 3.84 -6.29 -24.87
CA PHE A 80 2.73 -6.92 -25.60
C PHE A 80 3.25 -8.01 -26.54
N THR A 81 2.59 -9.18 -26.52
CA THR A 81 2.86 -10.25 -27.49
C THR A 81 1.55 -10.79 -28.03
N SER A 82 1.38 -10.74 -29.35
CA SER A 82 0.19 -11.24 -30.00
C SER A 82 0.21 -12.76 -30.11
N VAL A 83 -0.94 -13.38 -29.89
CA VAL A 83 -1.17 -14.82 -30.07
C VAL A 83 -2.47 -15.03 -30.85
N ILE A 84 -2.44 -15.84 -31.87
CA ILE A 84 -3.62 -16.21 -32.65
C ILE A 84 -3.99 -17.66 -32.32
N TYR A 85 -5.19 -17.88 -31.80
CA TYR A 85 -5.73 -19.18 -31.53
C TYR A 85 -7.21 -19.27 -31.94
N ALA A 86 -7.57 -20.29 -32.69
CA ALA A 86 -8.94 -20.56 -33.17
C ALA A 86 -9.62 -19.34 -33.82
N GLY A 87 -8.88 -18.51 -34.55
CA GLY A 87 -9.40 -17.32 -35.22
C GLY A 87 -9.56 -16.10 -34.32
N THR A 88 -9.20 -16.22 -33.07
CA THR A 88 -9.22 -15.12 -32.10
C THR A 88 -7.80 -14.62 -31.81
N THR A 89 -7.64 -13.32 -31.73
CA THR A 89 -6.38 -12.71 -31.32
C THR A 89 -6.39 -12.42 -29.85
N TYR A 90 -5.39 -12.95 -29.18
CA TYR A 90 -5.08 -12.64 -27.78
C TYR A 90 -3.80 -11.82 -27.74
N VAL A 91 -3.68 -10.98 -26.73
CA VAL A 91 -2.45 -10.25 -26.46
C VAL A 91 -2.01 -10.55 -25.04
N ASN A 92 -0.90 -11.25 -24.92
CA ASN A 92 -0.22 -11.48 -23.66
C ASN A 92 0.49 -10.18 -23.25
N VAL A 93 0.39 -9.80 -21.99
CA VAL A 93 1.00 -8.60 -21.45
C VAL A 93 1.92 -9.00 -20.31
N PHE A 94 3.18 -8.66 -20.44
CA PHE A 94 4.15 -8.83 -19.37
C PHE A 94 4.08 -7.64 -18.41
N SER A 95 3.98 -7.94 -17.15
CA SER A 95 4.00 -6.94 -16.06
C SER A 95 4.41 -7.64 -14.78
N GLU A 96 5.62 -7.44 -14.34
CA GLU A 96 6.18 -8.10 -13.16
C GLU A 96 5.31 -7.86 -11.94
N ASP A 97 4.97 -8.93 -11.23
CA ASP A 97 4.17 -8.95 -10.00
C ASP A 97 2.96 -7.98 -10.03
N HIS A 98 2.18 -8.05 -11.09
CA HIS A 98 1.14 -7.04 -11.36
C HIS A 98 -0.02 -7.02 -10.36
N GLN A 99 -0.18 -8.03 -9.51
CA GLN A 99 -1.20 -8.16 -8.45
C GLN A 99 -2.64 -7.84 -8.90
N ARG A 100 -2.94 -7.94 -10.17
CA ARG A 100 -4.28 -7.70 -10.73
C ARG A 100 -5.14 -8.94 -10.59
N ALA A 101 -6.43 -8.73 -10.34
CA ALA A 101 -7.40 -9.82 -10.29
C ALA A 101 -7.92 -10.15 -11.70
N ALA A 102 -8.22 -11.43 -11.95
CA ALA A 102 -8.94 -11.84 -13.15
C ALA A 102 -10.28 -11.10 -13.24
N GLY A 103 -10.67 -10.70 -14.44
CA GLY A 103 -11.90 -9.96 -14.69
C GLY A 103 -11.80 -8.45 -14.40
N SER A 104 -10.68 -7.95 -13.89
CA SER A 104 -10.49 -6.50 -13.77
C SER A 104 -10.34 -5.87 -15.16
N VAL A 105 -10.73 -4.59 -15.27
CA VAL A 105 -10.61 -3.83 -16.52
C VAL A 105 -9.35 -2.99 -16.49
N VAL A 106 -8.53 -3.13 -17.53
CA VAL A 106 -7.26 -2.42 -17.67
C VAL A 106 -7.25 -1.61 -18.95
N ARG A 107 -6.84 -0.36 -18.84
CA ARG A 107 -6.57 0.50 -19.99
C ARG A 107 -5.07 0.66 -20.17
N PHE A 108 -4.61 0.44 -21.40
CA PHE A 108 -3.24 0.70 -21.78
C PHE A 108 -3.07 2.13 -22.25
N ARG A 109 -1.89 2.68 -21.98
CA ARG A 109 -1.51 4.03 -22.38
C ARG A 109 -0.05 4.03 -22.82
N GLY A 110 0.23 4.73 -23.90
CA GLY A 110 1.60 4.98 -24.37
C GLY A 110 2.23 6.19 -23.66
N PRO A 111 3.44 6.58 -24.05
CA PRO A 111 4.09 7.77 -23.55
C PRO A 111 3.27 9.03 -23.87
N PRO A 112 3.35 10.08 -23.02
CA PRO A 112 2.61 11.31 -23.29
C PRO A 112 3.08 11.94 -24.61
N VAL A 113 2.13 12.35 -25.45
CA VAL A 113 2.46 13.14 -26.65
C VAL A 113 2.88 14.54 -26.20
N VAL A 114 4.12 14.86 -26.44
CA VAL A 114 4.57 16.24 -26.31
C VAL A 114 4.16 16.99 -27.57
N THR A 115 3.02 17.65 -27.55
CA THR A 115 2.40 18.30 -28.70
C THR A 115 2.99 19.68 -29.00
N SER A 116 4.17 19.98 -28.81
CA SER A 116 4.98 21.04 -29.40
C SER A 116 6.03 21.59 -28.47
N ALA A 117 7.24 21.62 -28.99
CA ALA A 117 8.25 22.54 -28.48
C ALA A 117 7.81 23.97 -28.84
N GLY A 118 7.62 24.82 -27.84
CA GLY A 118 7.47 26.25 -28.09
C GLY A 118 8.74 26.84 -28.73
N PRO A 119 8.66 28.04 -29.29
CA PRO A 119 9.81 28.71 -29.87
C PRO A 119 10.92 28.82 -28.82
N GLY A 120 12.06 28.18 -29.08
CA GLY A 120 13.20 28.15 -28.15
C GLY A 120 13.53 26.82 -27.53
N GLY A 121 12.86 25.74 -27.91
CA GLY A 121 13.16 24.37 -27.40
C GLY A 121 12.91 24.14 -25.92
N VAL A 122 12.27 25.08 -25.23
CA VAL A 122 11.80 24.93 -23.87
C VAL A 122 10.41 24.28 -23.92
N PHE A 123 10.27 23.09 -23.43
CA PHE A 123 8.99 22.43 -23.29
C PHE A 123 8.13 23.26 -22.33
N PRO A 124 7.04 23.92 -22.79
CA PRO A 124 6.14 24.54 -21.85
C PRO A 124 5.53 23.44 -21.01
N ILE A 125 5.76 23.48 -19.73
CA ILE A 125 4.96 22.70 -18.79
C ILE A 125 3.54 23.25 -18.97
N PRO A 126 2.58 22.47 -19.46
CA PRO A 126 1.23 22.98 -19.66
C PRO A 126 0.70 23.44 -18.31
N ALA A 127 0.32 24.70 -18.22
CA ALA A 127 -0.26 25.29 -17.01
C ALA A 127 -1.58 24.63 -16.61
N ASN A 128 -2.08 23.74 -17.44
CA ASN A 128 -3.32 23.03 -17.24
C ASN A 128 -3.07 21.52 -17.36
N ARG A 129 -3.03 20.84 -16.22
CA ARG A 129 -2.80 19.39 -16.14
C ARG A 129 -3.95 18.55 -16.75
N THR A 130 -5.01 19.16 -17.21
CA THR A 130 -6.11 18.49 -17.89
C THR A 130 -5.71 17.84 -19.22
N ASN A 131 -4.59 18.24 -19.81
CA ASN A 131 -4.08 17.64 -21.04
C ASN A 131 -3.21 16.37 -20.82
N LEU A 132 -3.02 15.92 -19.59
CA LEU A 132 -2.40 14.62 -19.30
C LEU A 132 -3.23 13.43 -19.79
N GLN A 133 -4.43 13.67 -20.29
CA GLN A 133 -5.30 12.62 -20.85
C GLN A 133 -4.98 12.27 -22.32
N ALA A 134 -4.21 13.08 -23.02
CA ALA A 134 -3.76 12.77 -24.37
C ALA A 134 -2.49 11.90 -24.32
N PHE A 135 -2.59 10.73 -23.73
CA PHE A 135 -1.57 9.72 -23.95
C PHE A 135 -1.65 9.29 -25.41
N ALA A 136 -0.49 9.31 -26.09
CA ALA A 136 -0.37 8.81 -27.43
C ALA A 136 -0.86 7.37 -27.55
N THR A 137 -1.20 7.02 -28.77
CA THR A 137 -1.30 5.65 -29.24
C THR A 137 -0.08 4.85 -28.75
N ILE A 138 -0.28 3.60 -28.38
CA ILE A 138 0.82 2.71 -28.03
C ILE A 138 1.73 2.65 -29.28
N PRO A 139 2.97 3.17 -29.21
CA PRO A 139 3.84 3.22 -30.36
C PRO A 139 4.33 1.81 -30.68
N THR A 140 4.66 1.56 -31.95
CA THR A 140 5.39 0.38 -32.44
C THR A 140 4.72 -0.98 -32.25
N PHE A 141 3.42 -1.03 -31.98
CA PHE A 141 2.65 -2.29 -31.99
C PHE A 141 1.48 -2.20 -32.96
N ASP A 142 1.80 -2.19 -34.24
CA ASP A 142 0.81 -2.07 -35.32
C ASP A 142 0.09 -3.39 -35.64
N ASN A 143 0.49 -4.46 -34.95
CA ASN A 143 -0.05 -5.82 -35.18
C ASN A 143 -1.51 -5.95 -34.70
N VAL A 144 -1.90 -5.14 -33.72
CA VAL A 144 -3.26 -5.07 -33.15
C VAL A 144 -3.65 -3.60 -33.01
N SER A 145 -4.73 -3.19 -33.69
CA SER A 145 -5.08 -1.77 -33.81
C SER A 145 -5.87 -1.19 -32.63
N ASP A 146 -6.44 -2.03 -31.78
CA ASP A 146 -7.39 -1.61 -30.74
C ASP A 146 -6.81 -1.50 -29.31
N LEU A 147 -5.51 -1.68 -29.13
CA LEU A 147 -4.87 -1.58 -27.81
C LEU A 147 -5.02 -0.20 -27.14
N ASN A 148 -5.35 0.83 -27.90
CA ASN A 148 -5.66 2.17 -27.40
C ASN A 148 -7.13 2.34 -26.98
N ASN A 149 -7.85 1.27 -26.73
CA ASN A 149 -9.26 1.34 -26.36
C ASN A 149 -9.48 2.15 -25.08
N ALA A 150 -10.27 3.22 -25.19
CA ALA A 150 -10.59 4.10 -24.07
C ALA A 150 -11.39 3.41 -22.97
N ASN A 151 -12.17 2.38 -23.31
CA ASN A 151 -12.97 1.62 -22.37
C ASN A 151 -12.16 0.52 -21.67
N GLY A 152 -10.90 0.33 -22.05
CA GLY A 152 -10.04 -0.72 -21.52
C GLY A 152 -10.41 -2.12 -21.97
N PHE A 153 -9.75 -3.10 -21.38
CA PHE A 153 -9.91 -4.52 -21.66
C PHE A 153 -10.11 -5.29 -20.36
N THR A 154 -10.99 -6.27 -20.38
CA THR A 154 -11.09 -7.26 -19.30
C THR A 154 -9.92 -8.20 -19.39
N ILE A 155 -9.19 -8.39 -18.30
CA ILE A 155 -8.00 -9.23 -18.25
C ILE A 155 -8.30 -10.64 -17.75
N ALA A 156 -7.55 -11.60 -18.24
CA ALA A 156 -7.43 -12.94 -17.69
C ALA A 156 -5.98 -13.17 -17.25
N LEU A 157 -5.78 -13.96 -16.20
CA LEU A 157 -4.45 -14.19 -15.63
C LEU A 157 -3.67 -15.23 -16.43
N GLY A 158 -2.34 -15.07 -16.43
CA GLY A 158 -1.40 -15.92 -17.14
C GLY A 158 -1.16 -15.47 -18.58
N GLN A 159 -0.54 -16.34 -19.34
CA GLN A 159 -0.33 -16.16 -20.79
C GLN A 159 -0.95 -17.31 -21.55
N ILE A 160 -1.45 -17.00 -22.74
CA ILE A 160 -1.98 -18.00 -23.68
C ILE A 160 -0.90 -18.35 -24.71
N ASP A 161 -0.78 -19.63 -25.04
CA ASP A 161 0.12 -20.10 -26.09
C ASP A 161 -0.61 -20.26 -27.43
N SER A 162 0.13 -20.58 -28.48
CA SER A 162 -0.43 -20.81 -29.83
C SER A 162 -1.34 -22.03 -29.91
N ALA A 163 -1.30 -22.93 -28.94
CA ALA A 163 -2.18 -24.09 -28.81
C ALA A 163 -3.44 -23.79 -27.98
N GLY A 164 -3.56 -22.57 -27.45
CA GLY A 164 -4.69 -22.15 -26.64
C GLY A 164 -4.59 -22.54 -25.15
N ASN A 165 -3.45 -23.06 -24.71
CA ASN A 165 -3.26 -23.37 -23.31
C ASN A 165 -2.89 -22.10 -22.51
N VAL A 166 -3.46 -21.99 -21.33
CA VAL A 166 -3.12 -20.90 -20.40
C VAL A 166 -2.04 -21.40 -19.43
N THR A 167 -0.93 -20.71 -19.38
CA THR A 167 0.20 -20.99 -18.50
C THR A 167 0.45 -19.82 -17.55
N GLY A 168 1.00 -20.10 -16.36
CA GLY A 168 1.32 -19.04 -15.38
C GLY A 168 0.10 -18.43 -14.66
N ALA A 169 -1.10 -18.98 -14.85
CA ALA A 169 -2.31 -18.56 -14.14
C ALA A 169 -2.46 -19.32 -12.81
N THR A 170 -1.49 -19.26 -11.95
CA THR A 170 -1.66 -19.82 -10.60
C THR A 170 -2.41 -18.84 -9.73
N THR A 171 -3.56 -19.29 -9.26
CA THR A 171 -4.44 -18.53 -8.33
C THR A 171 -3.88 -18.44 -6.91
N THR A 172 -2.75 -18.99 -6.66
CA THR A 172 -2.11 -18.97 -5.35
C THR A 172 -1.18 -17.78 -5.28
N ASP A 173 -1.61 -16.81 -4.50
CA ASP A 173 -0.76 -15.85 -3.83
C ASP A 173 0.46 -16.58 -3.26
N SER A 174 1.54 -16.53 -3.96
CA SER A 174 2.80 -17.03 -3.51
C SER A 174 3.85 -15.97 -3.80
N LEU A 175 4.41 -15.43 -2.74
CA LEU A 175 5.64 -14.64 -2.78
C LEU A 175 6.78 -15.36 -3.53
N THR A 176 6.60 -16.66 -3.81
CA THR A 176 7.57 -17.50 -4.50
C THR A 176 7.28 -17.69 -5.99
N ASN A 177 6.12 -17.28 -6.47
CA ASN A 177 5.76 -17.41 -7.88
C ASN A 177 4.82 -16.26 -8.32
N PRO A 178 5.36 -15.05 -8.49
CA PRO A 178 4.59 -13.88 -8.88
C PRO A 178 3.93 -14.12 -10.24
N ILE A 179 2.69 -13.65 -10.38
CA ILE A 179 1.98 -13.67 -11.66
C ILE A 179 2.52 -12.51 -12.49
N ASN A 180 3.34 -12.81 -13.47
CA ASN A 180 3.99 -11.81 -14.30
C ASN A 180 3.28 -11.58 -15.63
N TYR A 181 2.23 -12.34 -15.91
CA TYR A 181 1.50 -12.22 -17.15
C TYR A 181 0.00 -12.16 -16.93
N PHE A 182 -0.64 -11.35 -17.72
CA PHE A 182 -2.07 -11.42 -17.98
C PHE A 182 -2.31 -11.29 -19.47
N TYR A 183 -3.46 -11.72 -19.95
CA TYR A 183 -3.81 -11.59 -21.36
C TYR A 183 -5.18 -10.94 -21.53
N ILE A 184 -5.37 -10.38 -22.69
CA ILE A 184 -6.62 -9.79 -23.15
C ILE A 184 -7.04 -10.43 -24.45
N THR A 185 -8.34 -10.39 -24.74
CA THR A 185 -8.88 -10.70 -26.07
C THR A 185 -8.96 -9.41 -26.86
N SER A 186 -8.33 -9.38 -28.02
CA SER A 186 -8.41 -8.24 -28.93
C SER A 186 -9.71 -8.28 -29.73
N THR A 187 -10.26 -7.11 -30.04
CA THR A 187 -11.39 -6.98 -30.98
C THR A 187 -10.94 -6.92 -32.43
N SER A 188 -9.68 -6.58 -32.65
CA SER A 188 -9.06 -6.64 -33.99
C SER A 188 -8.21 -7.90 -34.15
N ASN A 189 -8.14 -8.40 -35.36
CA ASN A 189 -7.30 -9.54 -35.66
C ASN A 189 -5.83 -9.10 -35.84
N ALA A 190 -4.92 -9.84 -35.22
CA ALA A 190 -3.52 -9.66 -35.48
C ALA A 190 -3.16 -10.12 -36.91
N THR A 191 -2.23 -9.42 -37.53
CA THR A 191 -1.69 -9.79 -38.83
C THR A 191 -0.82 -11.06 -38.75
N THR A 192 -0.12 -11.23 -37.64
CA THR A 192 0.77 -12.37 -37.38
C THR A 192 0.83 -12.63 -35.87
N GLY A 193 0.82 -13.92 -35.49
CA GLY A 193 1.05 -14.33 -34.10
C GLY A 193 2.53 -14.31 -33.71
N GLY A 194 2.81 -14.21 -32.43
CA GLY A 194 4.17 -14.25 -31.91
C GLY A 194 4.95 -12.95 -32.08
N ILE A 195 4.28 -11.85 -32.41
CA ILE A 195 4.91 -10.54 -32.53
C ILE A 195 4.85 -9.82 -31.19
N SER A 196 5.98 -9.34 -30.72
CA SER A 196 6.09 -8.51 -29.52
C SER A 196 6.26 -7.04 -29.91
N GLY A 197 5.78 -6.13 -29.07
CA GLY A 197 5.87 -4.69 -29.29
C GLY A 197 5.30 -3.86 -28.17
N GLY A 198 5.15 -2.58 -28.44
CA GLY A 198 4.69 -1.56 -27.50
C GLY A 198 5.79 -0.56 -27.13
N GLY A 199 7.05 -0.95 -27.31
CA GLY A 199 8.20 -0.10 -26.96
C GLY A 199 8.29 0.20 -25.48
N ALA A 200 9.19 1.11 -25.15
CA ALA A 200 9.37 1.60 -23.78
C ALA A 200 8.25 2.59 -23.39
N ASN A 201 8.01 2.71 -22.10
CA ASN A 201 7.10 3.70 -21.51
C ASN A 201 5.59 3.46 -21.74
N CYS A 202 5.20 2.26 -22.06
CA CYS A 202 3.80 1.85 -21.98
C CYS A 202 3.37 1.67 -20.53
N SER A 203 2.11 1.93 -20.25
CA SER A 203 1.55 1.77 -18.92
C SER A 203 0.20 1.08 -18.95
N ALA A 204 -0.10 0.38 -17.87
CA ALA A 204 -1.38 -0.27 -17.63
C ALA A 204 -2.02 0.25 -16.34
N GLY A 205 -3.28 0.60 -16.39
CA GLY A 205 -3.98 1.17 -15.25
C GLY A 205 -5.49 1.12 -15.40
N PRO A 206 -6.24 1.73 -14.47
CA PRO A 206 -7.69 1.79 -14.55
C PRO A 206 -8.15 2.62 -15.76
N VAL A 207 -9.40 2.43 -16.15
CA VAL A 207 -10.01 3.18 -17.27
C VAL A 207 -10.02 4.68 -16.97
N THR A 208 -10.46 5.05 -15.78
CA THR A 208 -10.43 6.42 -15.28
C THR A 208 -9.28 6.59 -14.30
N LEU A 209 -8.50 7.64 -14.48
CA LEU A 209 -7.50 8.06 -13.51
C LEU A 209 -8.14 9.12 -12.61
N GLU A 210 -8.22 8.84 -11.34
CA GLU A 210 -8.58 9.87 -10.37
C GLU A 210 -7.37 10.78 -10.16
N VAL A 211 -7.57 12.06 -10.42
CA VAL A 211 -6.59 13.08 -10.05
C VAL A 211 -6.82 13.37 -8.58
N VAL A 212 -5.96 12.84 -7.72
CA VAL A 212 -5.94 13.24 -6.32
C VAL A 212 -5.38 14.65 -6.29
N ASN A 213 -6.27 15.63 -6.09
CA ASN A 213 -5.85 16.98 -5.79
C ASN A 213 -5.21 16.98 -4.40
N GLY A 214 -3.87 17.06 -4.36
CA GLY A 214 -3.11 17.25 -3.14
C GLY A 214 -3.14 18.71 -2.69
#